data_5cced7960c907a6f84b0a3b1ebc1a06c
#
_entry.id   5cced7960c907a6f84b0a3b1ebc1a06c
#
_cell.length_a   1.000
_cell.length_b   1.000
_cell.length_c   1.000
_cell.angle_alpha   90.00
_cell.angle_beta   90.00
_cell.angle_gamma   90.00
#
_symmetry.space_group_name_H-M   'P 1'
#
loop_
_entity.id
_entity.type
_entity.pdbx_description
1 polymer ?
#
loop_
_entity_poly.entity_id
_entity_poly.type
_entity_poly.pdbx_seq_one_letter_code
_entity_poly.pdbx_strand_id
1 'polypeptide(L)'
;MLTTFKYQVIGMLRDKVLMVWSLGFIIVLSLIFMAMFSNLQDSYEPSAQPFGIVQDDAYDAAPGFDACIRSISDEDAETRLVEPMFFANADDARTAAKNGDVVGYIDVEDDTPTLHVTAEGNDSVTIMVLRAVLDAYVETRAQYRAILSGDMTWAIEQGVIDPTTLASFAQTGSDVDADAFMSSVIDGLASRQDRIAIEKAQVTHQEVDASVRYYFSLLAFACGMGMTFSMIAIRNLCANTSALGARQTMAGMPRWKMLVSCLAASWACIMGCLLAAFLFLKFFVGVDFGSRQVLCIVVLGVSSLMSCAAGAVFGTIRTMTTGMISGITCLLSLFTGLYGTAAQKLADFVEATVPVLSWANPLWESTHGFFSLLYYDTLGPFAQNCAAMLGMAAIFMIIALARMRRMSYEHL
;
A
#
# COMPACT_ATOMS: atom_id res chain seq x y z
N MET A 1 37.61 8.92 -22.93
CA MET A 1 36.44 8.90 -22.04
C MET A 1 35.13 9.13 -22.80
N LEU A 2 34.94 10.26 -23.51
CA LEU A 2 33.69 10.56 -24.21
C LEU A 2 33.32 9.51 -25.27
N THR A 3 34.29 9.04 -26.04
CA THR A 3 34.09 8.00 -27.05
C THR A 3 33.65 6.67 -26.42
N THR A 4 34.31 6.26 -25.34
CA THR A 4 33.92 5.03 -24.59
C THR A 4 32.51 5.16 -24.01
N PHE A 5 32.18 6.29 -23.41
CA PHE A 5 30.84 6.59 -22.92
C PHE A 5 29.79 6.47 -24.04
N LYS A 6 30.01 7.15 -25.18
CA LYS A 6 29.07 7.11 -26.31
C LYS A 6 28.80 5.70 -26.82
N TYR A 7 29.86 4.91 -27.04
CA TYR A 7 29.69 3.55 -27.57
C TYR A 7 29.06 2.59 -26.54
N GLN A 8 29.32 2.79 -25.25
CA GLN A 8 28.66 2.02 -24.19
C GLN A 8 27.16 2.34 -24.14
N VAL A 9 26.79 3.61 -24.17
CA VAL A 9 25.35 4.00 -24.22
C VAL A 9 24.67 3.40 -25.44
N ILE A 10 25.26 3.52 -26.64
CA ILE A 10 24.69 2.93 -27.88
C ILE A 10 24.57 1.41 -27.77
N GLY A 11 25.56 0.75 -27.18
CA GLY A 11 25.56 -0.69 -26.97
C GLY A 11 24.42 -1.14 -26.07
N MET A 12 24.21 -0.43 -24.95
CA MET A 12 23.12 -0.71 -23.99
C MET A 12 21.75 -0.44 -24.59
N LEU A 13 21.56 0.67 -25.32
CA LEU A 13 20.28 0.99 -25.97
C LEU A 13 19.91 -0.01 -27.08
N ARG A 14 20.90 -0.68 -27.69
CA ARG A 14 20.67 -1.74 -28.69
C ARG A 14 20.36 -3.10 -28.07
N ASP A 15 20.66 -3.31 -26.80
CA ASP A 15 20.31 -4.52 -26.07
C ASP A 15 18.82 -4.49 -25.69
N LYS A 16 18.00 -5.05 -26.60
CA LYS A 16 16.54 -5.08 -26.45
C LYS A 16 16.12 -5.82 -25.17
N VAL A 17 16.82 -6.88 -24.80
CA VAL A 17 16.49 -7.67 -23.60
C VAL A 17 16.70 -6.84 -22.35
N LEU A 18 17.82 -6.14 -22.26
CA LEU A 18 18.13 -5.24 -21.15
C LEU A 18 17.09 -4.11 -21.03
N MET A 19 16.72 -3.51 -22.14
CA MET A 19 15.74 -2.40 -22.18
C MET A 19 14.32 -2.87 -21.81
N VAL A 20 13.89 -4.04 -22.32
CA VAL A 20 12.57 -4.61 -21.99
C VAL A 20 12.49 -4.94 -20.49
N TRP A 21 13.53 -5.56 -19.93
CA TRP A 21 13.50 -5.87 -18.50
C TRP A 21 13.60 -4.64 -17.61
N SER A 22 14.29 -3.59 -18.00
CA SER A 22 14.47 -2.41 -17.17
C SER A 22 13.30 -1.42 -17.23
N LEU A 23 12.63 -1.29 -18.35
CA LEU A 23 11.49 -0.39 -18.53
C LEU A 23 10.17 -1.14 -18.67
N GLY A 24 10.12 -2.17 -19.52
CA GLY A 24 8.89 -2.92 -19.79
C GLY A 24 8.36 -3.64 -18.56
N PHE A 25 9.24 -4.26 -17.76
CA PHE A 25 8.84 -4.92 -16.52
C PHE A 25 8.19 -3.95 -15.53
N ILE A 26 8.76 -2.73 -15.38
CA ILE A 26 8.21 -1.72 -14.48
C ILE A 26 6.82 -1.28 -14.95
N ILE A 27 6.65 -1.05 -16.26
CA ILE A 27 5.37 -0.66 -16.85
C ILE A 27 4.33 -1.76 -16.64
N VAL A 28 4.68 -3.01 -16.95
CA VAL A 28 3.74 -4.14 -16.78
C VAL A 28 3.34 -4.32 -15.32
N LEU A 29 4.31 -4.27 -14.40
CA LEU A 29 4.02 -4.45 -12.97
C LEU A 29 3.21 -3.27 -12.41
N SER A 30 3.45 -2.04 -12.88
CA SER A 30 2.65 -0.88 -12.47
C SER A 30 1.20 -0.95 -12.98
N LEU A 31 0.97 -1.49 -14.17
CA LEU A 31 -0.39 -1.74 -14.69
C LEU A 31 -1.12 -2.83 -13.88
N ILE A 32 -0.40 -3.89 -13.48
CA ILE A 32 -0.97 -4.92 -12.61
C ILE A 32 -1.34 -4.32 -11.25
N PHE A 33 -0.48 -3.49 -10.66
CA PHE A 33 -0.79 -2.81 -9.42
C PHE A 33 -1.98 -1.85 -9.57
N MET A 34 -2.04 -1.07 -10.65
CA MET A 34 -3.17 -0.20 -10.93
C MET A 34 -4.49 -0.99 -10.99
N ALA A 35 -4.51 -2.11 -11.72
CA ALA A 35 -5.69 -2.97 -11.80
C ALA A 35 -6.05 -3.62 -10.45
N MET A 36 -5.04 -3.99 -9.65
CA MET A 36 -5.26 -4.57 -8.33
C MET A 36 -5.82 -3.54 -7.35
N PHE A 37 -5.28 -2.32 -7.36
CA PHE A 37 -5.69 -1.28 -6.40
C PHE A 37 -7.01 -0.61 -6.78
N SER A 38 -7.37 -0.50 -8.06
CA SER A 38 -8.69 -0.03 -8.46
C SER A 38 -9.80 -0.94 -7.95
N ASN A 39 -9.61 -2.26 -8.01
CA ASN A 39 -10.57 -3.21 -7.45
C ASN A 39 -10.58 -3.20 -5.90
N LEU A 40 -9.48 -2.82 -5.25
CA LEU A 40 -9.40 -2.75 -3.79
C LEU A 40 -10.12 -1.53 -3.23
N GLN A 41 -10.08 -0.38 -3.87
CA GLN A 41 -10.82 0.80 -3.45
C GLN A 41 -12.32 0.52 -3.42
N ASP A 42 -12.85 -0.11 -4.47
CA ASP A 42 -14.25 -0.53 -4.53
C ASP A 42 -14.61 -1.54 -3.42
N SER A 43 -13.64 -2.33 -2.95
CA SER A 43 -13.83 -3.34 -1.89
C SER A 43 -13.75 -2.76 -0.47
N TYR A 44 -13.19 -1.57 -0.28
CA TYR A 44 -13.07 -0.90 1.02
C TYR A 44 -14.17 0.14 1.26
N GLU A 45 -14.93 0.53 0.24
CA GLU A 45 -16.14 1.32 0.43
C GLU A 45 -17.30 0.38 0.77
N PRO A 46 -18.07 0.66 1.84
CA PRO A 46 -19.27 -0.11 2.13
C PRO A 46 -20.23 0.04 0.97
N SER A 47 -20.51 -1.05 0.27
CA SER A 47 -21.47 -1.10 -0.84
C SER A 47 -22.73 -1.82 -0.40
N ALA A 48 -23.89 -1.36 -0.89
CA ALA A 48 -25.14 -2.03 -0.64
C ALA A 48 -25.07 -3.48 -1.17
N GLN A 49 -25.38 -4.43 -0.31
CA GLN A 49 -25.37 -5.86 -0.64
C GLN A 49 -26.76 -6.45 -0.42
N PRO A 50 -27.18 -7.45 -1.22
CA PRO A 50 -28.44 -8.12 -1.03
C PRO A 50 -28.43 -8.95 0.25
N PHE A 51 -29.30 -8.59 1.21
CA PHE A 51 -29.47 -9.27 2.49
C PHE A 51 -30.90 -9.74 2.68
N GLY A 52 -31.04 -10.96 3.19
CA GLY A 52 -32.32 -11.50 3.64
C GLY A 52 -32.72 -10.90 4.98
N ILE A 53 -33.93 -10.40 5.09
CA ILE A 53 -34.54 -9.96 6.34
C ILE A 53 -35.72 -10.93 6.63
N VAL A 54 -35.65 -11.61 7.77
CA VAL A 54 -36.75 -12.51 8.19
C VAL A 54 -37.79 -11.67 8.90
N GLN A 55 -39.01 -11.59 8.31
CA GLN A 55 -40.17 -10.93 8.91
C GLN A 55 -41.07 -11.98 9.51
N ASP A 56 -40.87 -12.29 10.79
CA ASP A 56 -41.67 -13.17 11.60
C ASP A 56 -42.27 -12.42 12.81
N ASP A 57 -43.00 -13.13 13.64
CA ASP A 57 -43.60 -12.55 14.85
C ASP A 57 -42.55 -11.96 15.81
N ALA A 58 -41.31 -12.45 15.78
CA ALA A 58 -40.20 -11.94 16.59
C ALA A 58 -39.65 -10.63 16.04
N TYR A 59 -39.62 -10.46 14.70
CA TYR A 59 -39.29 -9.22 14.04
C TYR A 59 -40.27 -8.10 14.42
N ASP A 60 -41.58 -8.41 14.31
CA ASP A 60 -42.65 -7.43 14.62
C ASP A 60 -42.69 -7.07 16.12
N ALA A 61 -42.27 -8.01 16.99
CA ALA A 61 -42.18 -7.77 18.43
C ALA A 61 -40.93 -6.98 18.86
N ALA A 62 -39.94 -6.79 17.97
CA ALA A 62 -38.68 -6.12 18.28
C ALA A 62 -38.80 -4.59 18.12
N PRO A 63 -38.83 -3.80 19.24
CA PRO A 63 -39.11 -2.37 19.18
C PRO A 63 -38.02 -1.61 18.38
N GLY A 64 -38.45 -0.84 17.36
CA GLY A 64 -37.55 0.00 16.54
C GLY A 64 -36.64 -0.75 15.60
N PHE A 65 -36.77 -2.08 15.45
CA PHE A 65 -35.90 -2.84 14.55
C PHE A 65 -36.24 -2.54 13.09
N ASP A 66 -37.51 -2.36 12.74
CA ASP A 66 -37.94 -1.95 11.40
C ASP A 66 -37.35 -0.57 11.02
N ALA A 67 -37.33 0.40 11.95
CA ALA A 67 -36.69 1.70 11.75
C ALA A 67 -35.17 1.59 11.53
N CYS A 68 -34.50 0.69 12.26
CA CYS A 68 -33.09 0.39 12.09
C CYS A 68 -32.81 -0.20 10.70
N ILE A 69 -33.58 -1.18 10.26
CA ILE A 69 -33.45 -1.79 8.93
C ILE A 69 -33.71 -0.75 7.83
N ARG A 70 -34.73 0.08 7.96
CA ARG A 70 -35.00 1.15 7.00
C ARG A 70 -33.85 2.15 6.91
N SER A 71 -33.24 2.55 8.00
CA SER A 71 -32.13 3.52 8.00
C SER A 71 -30.89 3.04 7.25
N ILE A 72 -30.61 1.71 7.25
CA ILE A 72 -29.47 1.10 6.54
C ILE A 72 -29.81 0.67 5.10
N SER A 73 -31.09 0.71 4.73
CA SER A 73 -31.60 0.29 3.41
C SER A 73 -32.05 1.49 2.55
N ASP A 74 -32.09 2.70 3.11
CA ASP A 74 -32.57 3.89 2.43
C ASP A 74 -31.79 4.15 1.14
N GLU A 75 -32.51 4.32 0.03
CA GLU A 75 -31.91 4.56 -1.30
C GLU A 75 -31.29 5.94 -1.41
N ASP A 76 -31.74 6.91 -0.62
CA ASP A 76 -31.26 8.29 -0.61
C ASP A 76 -30.11 8.51 0.39
N ALA A 77 -29.76 7.51 1.21
CA ALA A 77 -28.66 7.60 2.16
C ALA A 77 -27.29 7.44 1.46
N GLU A 78 -26.36 8.36 1.74
CA GLU A 78 -24.96 8.28 1.23
C GLU A 78 -24.26 6.96 1.61
N THR A 79 -24.77 6.26 2.63
CA THR A 79 -24.21 5.00 3.15
C THR A 79 -25.28 3.91 3.20
N ARG A 80 -25.87 3.55 2.05
CA ARG A 80 -26.74 2.38 1.95
C ARG A 80 -25.90 1.12 2.13
N LEU A 81 -26.22 0.31 3.15
CA LEU A 81 -25.50 -0.92 3.48
C LEU A 81 -26.19 -2.18 2.96
N VAL A 82 -27.53 -2.17 2.91
CA VAL A 82 -28.34 -3.35 2.66
C VAL A 82 -29.34 -3.12 1.55
N GLU A 83 -29.44 -4.06 0.61
CA GLU A 83 -30.59 -4.24 -0.28
C GLU A 83 -31.50 -5.30 0.34
N PRO A 84 -32.61 -4.92 1.01
CA PRO A 84 -33.38 -5.85 1.79
C PRO A 84 -34.21 -6.77 0.90
N MET A 85 -34.09 -8.09 1.09
CA MET A 85 -34.97 -9.10 0.55
C MET A 85 -35.74 -9.74 1.71
N PHE A 86 -37.06 -9.53 1.76
CA PHE A 86 -37.89 -9.99 2.88
C PHE A 86 -38.32 -11.43 2.69
N PHE A 87 -38.19 -12.22 3.76
CA PHE A 87 -38.57 -13.64 3.83
C PHE A 87 -39.50 -13.87 5.00
N ALA A 88 -40.50 -14.76 4.83
CA ALA A 88 -41.46 -15.05 5.88
C ALA A 88 -40.91 -15.99 6.98
N ASN A 89 -39.79 -16.67 6.71
CA ASN A 89 -39.16 -17.58 7.68
C ASN A 89 -37.64 -17.70 7.44
N ALA A 90 -36.90 -18.12 8.46
CA ALA A 90 -35.45 -18.25 8.42
C ALA A 90 -34.97 -19.37 7.46
N ASP A 91 -35.75 -20.42 7.22
CA ASP A 91 -35.36 -21.52 6.32
C ASP A 91 -35.32 -21.06 4.84
N ASP A 92 -36.24 -20.20 4.43
CA ASP A 92 -36.28 -19.64 3.09
C ASP A 92 -35.11 -18.65 2.88
N ALA A 93 -34.84 -17.80 3.87
CA ALA A 93 -33.68 -16.87 3.86
C ALA A 93 -32.34 -17.66 3.81
N ARG A 94 -32.25 -18.76 4.57
CA ARG A 94 -31.10 -19.66 4.57
C ARG A 94 -30.88 -20.34 3.22
N THR A 95 -31.97 -20.69 2.55
CA THR A 95 -31.94 -21.33 1.23
C THR A 95 -31.49 -20.33 0.18
N ALA A 96 -31.99 -19.10 0.23
CA ALA A 96 -31.52 -18.00 -0.64
C ALA A 96 -30.02 -17.70 -0.44
N ALA A 97 -29.54 -17.69 0.80
CA ALA A 97 -28.12 -17.54 1.10
C ALA A 97 -27.26 -18.69 0.55
N LYS A 98 -27.76 -19.92 0.60
CA LYS A 98 -27.05 -21.08 0.00
C LYS A 98 -27.03 -21.06 -1.51
N ASN A 99 -28.05 -20.48 -2.14
CA ASN A 99 -28.13 -20.35 -3.60
C ASN A 99 -27.28 -19.16 -4.11
N GLY A 100 -26.81 -18.28 -3.22
CA GLY A 100 -26.07 -17.08 -3.59
C GLY A 100 -26.96 -15.90 -3.98
N ASP A 101 -28.28 -15.97 -3.73
CA ASP A 101 -29.23 -14.89 -4.04
C ASP A 101 -29.05 -13.72 -3.04
N VAL A 102 -28.58 -14.01 -1.80
CA VAL A 102 -28.23 -13.04 -0.76
C VAL A 102 -26.88 -13.38 -0.14
N VAL A 103 -26.15 -12.39 0.31
CA VAL A 103 -24.83 -12.52 0.96
C VAL A 103 -24.96 -13.05 2.40
N GLY A 104 -26.09 -12.80 3.01
CA GLY A 104 -26.42 -13.25 4.35
C GLY A 104 -27.88 -12.93 4.68
N TYR A 105 -28.30 -13.26 5.88
CA TYR A 105 -29.63 -12.90 6.35
C TYR A 105 -29.61 -12.51 7.84
N ILE A 106 -30.59 -11.71 8.24
CA ILE A 106 -30.79 -11.26 9.61
C ILE A 106 -32.13 -11.85 10.08
N ASP A 107 -32.11 -12.54 11.19
CA ASP A 107 -33.28 -13.00 11.93
C ASP A 107 -33.26 -12.46 13.37
N VAL A 108 -34.39 -12.57 14.07
CA VAL A 108 -34.50 -12.15 15.46
C VAL A 108 -34.74 -13.39 16.30
N GLU A 109 -33.70 -13.87 16.99
CA GLU A 109 -33.81 -14.98 17.94
C GLU A 109 -33.78 -14.45 19.38
N ASP A 110 -34.70 -14.92 20.23
CA ASP A 110 -34.80 -14.50 21.63
C ASP A 110 -34.71 -12.99 21.83
N ASP A 111 -35.40 -12.25 20.96
CA ASP A 111 -35.47 -10.80 21.02
C ASP A 111 -34.12 -10.10 20.68
N THR A 112 -33.17 -10.79 20.07
CA THR A 112 -31.86 -10.28 19.67
C THR A 112 -31.65 -10.52 18.17
N PRO A 113 -31.31 -9.49 17.38
CA PRO A 113 -31.01 -9.69 15.98
C PRO A 113 -29.71 -10.49 15.81
N THR A 114 -29.78 -11.55 15.02
CA THR A 114 -28.68 -12.46 14.72
C THR A 114 -28.32 -12.32 13.25
N LEU A 115 -27.03 -12.05 12.96
CA LEU A 115 -26.52 -11.89 11.63
C LEU A 115 -25.88 -13.19 11.14
N HIS A 116 -26.47 -13.81 10.12
CA HIS A 116 -25.95 -14.98 9.44
C HIS A 116 -25.29 -14.59 8.11
N VAL A 117 -24.01 -14.92 7.92
CA VAL A 117 -23.23 -14.50 6.75
C VAL A 117 -22.67 -15.72 6.04
N THR A 118 -22.63 -15.69 4.69
CA THR A 118 -21.93 -16.70 3.90
C THR A 118 -20.41 -16.55 4.03
N ALA A 119 -19.67 -17.63 3.76
CA ALA A 119 -18.20 -17.61 3.84
C ALA A 119 -17.56 -16.56 2.92
N GLU A 120 -18.17 -16.28 1.78
CA GLU A 120 -17.70 -15.28 0.81
C GLU A 120 -17.97 -13.83 1.27
N GLY A 121 -19.03 -13.62 2.05
CA GLY A 121 -19.40 -12.31 2.58
C GLY A 121 -18.64 -11.89 3.84
N ASN A 122 -18.09 -12.83 4.60
CA ASN A 122 -17.54 -12.58 5.94
C ASN A 122 -16.38 -11.59 6.01
N ASP A 123 -15.66 -11.37 4.93
CA ASP A 123 -14.51 -10.44 4.88
C ASP A 123 -14.88 -9.05 4.33
N SER A 124 -16.14 -8.78 4.07
CA SER A 124 -16.63 -7.50 3.54
C SER A 124 -16.66 -6.40 4.62
N VAL A 125 -16.23 -5.19 4.28
CA VAL A 125 -16.35 -4.00 5.15
C VAL A 125 -17.80 -3.72 5.49
N THR A 126 -18.72 -3.92 4.55
CA THR A 126 -20.18 -3.79 4.75
C THR A 126 -20.66 -4.64 5.92
N ILE A 127 -20.18 -5.89 6.04
CA ILE A 127 -20.52 -6.77 7.15
C ILE A 127 -20.00 -6.26 8.49
N MET A 128 -18.78 -5.71 8.52
CA MET A 128 -18.21 -5.12 9.75
C MET A 128 -19.04 -3.92 10.22
N VAL A 129 -19.45 -3.06 9.28
CA VAL A 129 -20.28 -1.89 9.58
C VAL A 129 -21.70 -2.34 9.98
N LEU A 130 -22.30 -3.27 9.25
CA LEU A 130 -23.62 -3.83 9.58
C LEU A 130 -23.64 -4.45 10.97
N ARG A 131 -22.61 -5.23 11.33
CA ARG A 131 -22.47 -5.78 12.68
C ARG A 131 -22.40 -4.67 13.73
N ALA A 132 -21.62 -3.63 13.50
CA ALA A 132 -21.51 -2.50 14.42
C ALA A 132 -22.86 -1.78 14.60
N VAL A 133 -23.66 -1.67 13.55
CA VAL A 133 -25.02 -1.09 13.62
C VAL A 133 -25.96 -1.98 14.44
N LEU A 134 -25.93 -3.30 14.20
CA LEU A 134 -26.75 -4.23 14.97
C LEU A 134 -26.33 -4.30 16.45
N ASP A 135 -25.02 -4.26 16.75
CA ASP A 135 -24.51 -4.19 18.13
C ASP A 135 -24.97 -2.90 18.81
N ALA A 136 -24.94 -1.75 18.11
CA ALA A 136 -25.45 -0.48 18.61
C ALA A 136 -26.96 -0.49 18.85
N TYR A 137 -27.73 -1.16 17.98
CA TYR A 137 -29.16 -1.37 18.19
C TYR A 137 -29.43 -2.19 19.48
N VAL A 138 -28.72 -3.31 19.69
CA VAL A 138 -28.87 -4.16 20.88
C VAL A 138 -28.55 -3.35 22.15
N GLU A 139 -27.47 -2.57 22.13
CA GLU A 139 -27.06 -1.72 23.26
C GLU A 139 -28.10 -0.63 23.55
N THR A 140 -28.59 0.07 22.52
CA THR A 140 -29.62 1.10 22.65
C THR A 140 -30.92 0.53 23.20
N ARG A 141 -31.28 -0.67 22.79
CA ARG A 141 -32.47 -1.38 23.29
C ARG A 141 -32.33 -1.80 24.75
N ALA A 142 -31.15 -2.24 25.17
CA ALA A 142 -30.88 -2.56 26.57
C ALA A 142 -31.03 -1.32 27.46
N GLN A 143 -30.55 -0.17 26.98
CA GLN A 143 -30.72 1.14 27.63
C GLN A 143 -32.20 1.55 27.71
N TYR A 144 -32.98 1.34 26.64
CA TYR A 144 -34.42 1.59 26.62
C TYR A 144 -35.17 0.76 27.67
N ARG A 145 -34.83 -0.54 27.78
CA ARG A 145 -35.44 -1.42 28.81
C ARG A 145 -35.10 -0.99 30.25
N ALA A 146 -33.86 -0.55 30.46
CA ALA A 146 -33.44 0.00 31.76
C ALA A 146 -34.28 1.23 32.16
N ILE A 147 -34.55 2.10 31.21
CA ILE A 147 -35.37 3.30 31.40
C ILE A 147 -36.82 2.93 31.72
N LEU A 148 -37.42 2.01 30.98
CA LEU A 148 -38.78 1.56 31.23
C LEU A 148 -38.93 0.81 32.56
N SER A 149 -37.88 0.13 33.05
CA SER A 149 -37.87 -0.55 34.36
C SER A 149 -37.72 0.41 35.55
N GLY A 150 -37.61 1.69 35.34
CA GLY A 150 -37.60 2.74 36.38
C GLY A 150 -36.24 3.16 36.89
N ASP A 151 -35.15 2.70 36.26
CA ASP A 151 -33.77 3.12 36.60
C ASP A 151 -33.35 4.40 35.87
N MET A 152 -34.20 5.43 35.99
CA MET A 152 -34.00 6.73 35.34
C MET A 152 -32.76 7.47 35.82
N THR A 153 -32.33 7.21 37.07
CA THR A 153 -31.17 7.86 37.64
C THR A 153 -29.87 7.48 36.92
N TRP A 154 -29.72 6.23 36.53
CA TRP A 154 -28.58 5.75 35.73
C TRP A 154 -28.49 6.40 34.34
N ALA A 155 -29.65 6.51 33.64
CA ALA A 155 -29.69 7.09 32.30
C ALA A 155 -29.33 8.58 32.26
N ILE A 156 -29.66 9.33 33.31
CA ILE A 156 -29.31 10.74 33.49
C ILE A 156 -27.83 10.88 33.86
N GLU A 157 -27.32 10.06 34.79
CA GLU A 157 -25.91 10.09 35.22
C GLU A 157 -24.94 9.75 34.09
N GLN A 158 -25.31 8.85 33.20
CA GLN A 158 -24.52 8.47 32.01
C GLN A 158 -24.69 9.45 30.84
N GLY A 159 -25.56 10.47 30.95
CA GLY A 159 -25.81 11.45 29.88
C GLY A 159 -26.46 10.85 28.63
N VAL A 160 -27.09 9.68 28.76
CA VAL A 160 -27.76 8.98 27.67
C VAL A 160 -29.05 9.68 27.28
N ILE A 161 -29.69 10.34 28.22
CA ILE A 161 -30.92 11.14 28.01
C ILE A 161 -30.69 12.54 28.47
N ASP A 162 -30.98 13.49 27.58
CA ASP A 162 -31.04 14.90 27.94
C ASP A 162 -32.24 15.15 28.88
N PRO A 163 -32.06 15.80 30.04
CA PRO A 163 -33.15 16.09 30.98
C PRO A 163 -34.34 16.83 30.37
N THR A 164 -34.15 17.58 29.28
CA THR A 164 -35.18 18.27 28.53
C THR A 164 -36.10 17.35 27.74
N THR A 165 -35.52 16.28 27.19
CA THR A 165 -36.25 15.24 26.47
C THR A 165 -37.11 14.41 27.45
N LEU A 166 -36.58 14.13 28.63
CA LEU A 166 -37.29 13.42 29.69
C LEU A 166 -38.51 14.24 30.21
N ALA A 167 -38.37 15.54 30.33
CA ALA A 167 -39.44 16.43 30.78
C ALA A 167 -40.61 16.46 29.76
N SER A 168 -40.34 16.32 28.48
CA SER A 168 -41.37 16.25 27.44
C SER A 168 -42.14 14.89 27.49
N PHE A 169 -41.46 13.80 27.79
CA PHE A 169 -42.08 12.47 27.94
C PHE A 169 -42.87 12.32 29.23
N ALA A 170 -42.45 12.94 30.34
CA ALA A 170 -43.21 12.92 31.59
C ALA A 170 -44.54 13.66 31.53
N GLN A 171 -44.72 14.56 30.56
CA GLN A 171 -45.97 15.29 30.33
C GLN A 171 -47.00 14.56 29.45
N THR A 172 -46.57 13.50 28.71
CA THR A 172 -47.42 12.86 27.69
C THR A 172 -48.14 11.58 28.19
N GLY A 173 -47.91 11.17 29.42
CA GLY A 173 -48.65 10.01 30.02
C GLY A 173 -48.37 8.68 29.36
N SER A 174 -48.45 7.59 30.06
CA SER A 174 -48.09 6.22 29.91
C SER A 174 -48.23 5.41 28.57
N ASP A 175 -48.40 6.06 27.45
CA ASP A 175 -48.40 5.45 26.12
C ASP A 175 -47.24 6.09 25.31
N VAL A 176 -46.02 5.68 25.66
CA VAL A 176 -44.84 6.09 24.89
C VAL A 176 -44.78 5.19 23.67
N ASP A 177 -45.00 5.78 22.50
CA ASP A 177 -44.78 5.13 21.22
C ASP A 177 -43.30 4.74 21.13
N ALA A 178 -42.99 3.44 21.27
CA ALA A 178 -41.63 2.91 21.29
C ALA A 178 -40.88 3.26 19.98
N ASP A 179 -41.59 3.34 18.87
CA ASP A 179 -41.03 3.67 17.56
C ASP A 179 -40.66 5.15 17.47
N ALA A 180 -41.48 6.04 18.03
CA ALA A 180 -41.17 7.48 18.09
C ALA A 180 -39.96 7.76 19.01
N PHE A 181 -39.84 7.03 20.12
CA PHE A 181 -38.67 7.13 21.00
C PHE A 181 -37.39 6.63 20.33
N MET A 182 -37.44 5.46 19.69
CA MET A 182 -36.28 4.91 18.98
C MET A 182 -35.85 5.75 17.81
N SER A 183 -36.78 6.34 17.05
CA SER A 183 -36.44 7.29 16.00
C SER A 183 -35.73 8.55 16.57
N SER A 184 -36.19 9.06 17.70
CA SER A 184 -35.56 10.21 18.37
C SER A 184 -34.17 9.88 18.94
N VAL A 185 -33.93 8.62 19.35
CA VAL A 185 -32.61 8.14 19.80
C VAL A 185 -31.69 7.94 18.61
N ILE A 186 -32.19 7.38 17.50
CA ILE A 186 -31.41 7.24 16.25
C ILE A 186 -31.04 8.61 15.70
N ASP A 187 -31.96 9.57 15.65
CA ASP A 187 -31.69 10.96 15.27
C ASP A 187 -30.72 11.65 16.26
N GLY A 188 -30.86 11.34 17.55
CA GLY A 188 -29.95 11.79 18.59
C GLY A 188 -28.54 11.20 18.47
N LEU A 189 -28.41 9.95 18.02
CA LEU A 189 -27.11 9.31 17.72
C LEU A 189 -26.51 9.84 16.42
N ALA A 190 -27.33 10.02 15.38
CA ALA A 190 -26.89 10.65 14.13
C ALA A 190 -26.42 12.10 14.39
N SER A 191 -27.15 12.88 15.19
CA SER A 191 -26.72 14.23 15.59
C SER A 191 -25.52 14.24 16.55
N ARG A 192 -25.22 13.14 17.26
CA ARG A 192 -23.99 12.98 18.06
C ARG A 192 -22.78 12.60 17.22
N GLN A 193 -22.95 11.93 16.08
CA GLN A 193 -21.87 11.76 15.11
C GLN A 193 -21.33 13.10 14.62
N ASP A 194 -22.19 14.12 14.47
CA ASP A 194 -21.75 15.48 14.16
C ASP A 194 -21.05 16.22 15.32
N ARG A 195 -21.21 15.74 16.57
CA ARG A 195 -20.55 16.34 17.74
C ARG A 195 -19.16 15.75 18.04
N ILE A 196 -18.87 14.55 17.57
CA ILE A 196 -17.51 14.05 17.52
C ILE A 196 -16.97 14.41 16.14
N ALA A 197 -16.47 15.63 16.01
CA ALA A 197 -15.64 15.97 14.87
C ALA A 197 -14.46 15.01 14.91
N ILE A 198 -14.52 13.96 14.13
CA ILE A 198 -13.34 13.14 13.84
C ILE A 198 -12.49 14.00 12.92
N GLU A 199 -11.72 14.89 13.53
CA GLU A 199 -10.71 15.63 12.82
C GLU A 199 -9.61 14.64 12.47
N LYS A 200 -9.48 14.35 11.20
CA LYS A 200 -8.43 13.47 10.66
C LYS A 200 -7.11 14.16 10.95
N ALA A 201 -6.49 13.81 12.09
CA ALA A 201 -5.19 14.35 12.44
C ALA A 201 -4.17 13.89 11.39
N GLN A 202 -3.73 14.82 10.56
CA GLN A 202 -2.62 14.57 9.63
C GLN A 202 -1.35 14.35 10.47
N VAL A 203 -0.99 13.08 10.65
CA VAL A 203 0.25 12.68 11.33
C VAL A 203 1.45 12.69 10.37
N THR A 204 1.19 12.73 9.06
CA THR A 204 2.19 12.72 8.00
C THR A 204 2.19 14.05 7.26
N HIS A 205 3.33 14.41 6.65
CA HIS A 205 3.49 15.66 5.87
C HIS A 205 2.43 15.80 4.76
N GLN A 206 1.97 14.69 4.19
CA GLN A 206 0.96 14.65 3.14
C GLN A 206 0.06 13.42 3.30
N GLU A 207 -1.24 13.57 3.07
CA GLU A 207 -2.13 12.43 2.87
C GLU A 207 -1.80 11.75 1.56
N VAL A 208 -1.43 10.48 1.64
CA VAL A 208 -1.06 9.70 0.47
C VAL A 208 -1.79 8.38 0.52
N ASP A 209 -2.35 7.98 -0.61
CA ASP A 209 -2.97 6.68 -0.79
C ASP A 209 -2.01 5.56 -0.42
N ALA A 210 -2.51 4.54 0.27
CA ALA A 210 -1.73 3.37 0.66
C ALA A 210 -1.06 2.65 -0.52
N SER A 211 -1.61 2.77 -1.73
CA SER A 211 -1.07 2.23 -2.98
C SER A 211 0.27 2.85 -3.37
N VAL A 212 0.51 4.13 -3.06
CA VAL A 212 1.74 4.88 -3.42
C VAL A 212 2.99 4.21 -2.84
N ARG A 213 2.85 3.58 -1.67
CA ARG A 213 3.93 2.82 -1.03
C ARG A 213 4.47 1.69 -1.94
N TYR A 214 3.60 1.00 -2.65
CA TYR A 214 3.99 -0.06 -3.60
C TYR A 214 4.70 0.50 -4.82
N TYR A 215 4.28 1.64 -5.33
CA TYR A 215 4.94 2.29 -6.47
C TYR A 215 6.34 2.82 -6.11
N PHE A 216 6.54 3.29 -4.88
CA PHE A 216 7.89 3.66 -4.41
C PHE A 216 8.80 2.45 -4.27
N SER A 217 8.28 1.35 -3.73
CA SER A 217 9.02 0.09 -3.64
C SER A 217 9.36 -0.45 -5.04
N LEU A 218 8.47 -0.29 -6.00
CA LEU A 218 8.70 -0.63 -7.41
C LEU A 218 9.80 0.23 -8.04
N LEU A 219 9.80 1.54 -7.78
CA LEU A 219 10.85 2.44 -8.24
C LEU A 219 12.20 2.12 -7.60
N ALA A 220 12.23 1.78 -6.31
CA ALA A 220 13.45 1.33 -5.63
C ALA A 220 13.99 0.03 -6.24
N PHE A 221 13.13 -0.95 -6.50
CA PHE A 221 13.49 -2.18 -7.24
C PHE A 221 14.06 -1.85 -8.61
N ALA A 222 13.40 -0.94 -9.34
CA ALA A 222 13.85 -0.50 -10.65
C ALA A 222 15.24 0.16 -10.62
N CYS A 223 15.55 0.94 -9.59
CA CYS A 223 16.89 1.47 -9.37
C CYS A 223 17.92 0.34 -9.23
N GLY A 224 17.55 -0.77 -8.59
CA GLY A 224 18.37 -1.97 -8.45
C GLY A 224 18.81 -2.59 -9.80
N MET A 225 18.01 -2.42 -10.86
CA MET A 225 18.37 -2.89 -12.21
C MET A 225 19.65 -2.20 -12.74
N GLY A 226 20.04 -1.07 -12.19
CA GLY A 226 21.31 -0.42 -12.46
C GLY A 226 22.53 -1.32 -12.22
N MET A 227 22.43 -2.30 -11.31
CA MET A 227 23.47 -3.31 -11.09
C MET A 227 23.74 -4.14 -12.36
N THR A 228 22.67 -4.53 -13.06
CA THR A 228 22.76 -5.32 -14.30
C THR A 228 23.40 -4.51 -15.43
N PHE A 229 23.00 -3.24 -15.60
CA PHE A 229 23.58 -2.35 -16.61
C PHE A 229 25.09 -2.20 -16.42
N SER A 230 25.51 -1.88 -15.20
CA SER A 230 26.91 -1.65 -14.90
C SER A 230 27.73 -2.94 -14.95
N MET A 231 27.17 -4.08 -14.50
CA MET A 231 27.84 -5.38 -14.64
C MET A 231 28.16 -5.71 -16.10
N ILE A 232 27.16 -5.60 -16.98
CA ILE A 232 27.35 -5.89 -18.42
C ILE A 232 28.39 -4.94 -19.01
N ALA A 233 28.33 -3.64 -18.68
CA ALA A 233 29.28 -2.64 -19.15
C ALA A 233 30.73 -2.98 -18.75
N ILE A 234 30.95 -3.32 -17.49
CA ILE A 234 32.28 -3.67 -16.97
C ILE A 234 32.79 -4.96 -17.57
N ARG A 235 31.94 -5.99 -17.74
CA ARG A 235 32.32 -7.25 -18.39
C ARG A 235 32.76 -7.04 -19.84
N ASN A 236 32.07 -6.16 -20.56
CA ASN A 236 32.45 -5.83 -21.95
C ASN A 236 33.79 -5.09 -22.04
N LEU A 237 34.26 -4.51 -20.94
CA LEU A 237 35.57 -3.83 -20.87
C LEU A 237 36.72 -4.69 -20.36
N CYS A 238 36.41 -5.79 -19.67
CA CYS A 238 37.48 -6.68 -19.17
C CYS A 238 38.03 -7.55 -20.30
N ALA A 239 39.35 -7.50 -20.50
CA ALA A 239 40.02 -8.26 -21.57
C ALA A 239 39.82 -9.77 -21.45
N ASN A 240 39.69 -10.30 -20.21
CA ASN A 240 39.46 -11.72 -19.94
C ASN A 240 38.02 -12.18 -20.26
N THR A 241 37.09 -11.25 -20.52
CA THR A 241 35.68 -11.58 -20.75
C THR A 241 35.17 -11.15 -22.12
N SER A 242 35.85 -10.22 -22.80
CA SER A 242 35.43 -9.76 -24.13
C SER A 242 36.62 -9.36 -25.03
N ALA A 243 36.49 -9.64 -26.34
CA ALA A 243 37.46 -9.21 -27.35
C ALA A 243 37.54 -7.66 -27.47
N LEU A 244 36.44 -6.97 -27.17
CA LEU A 244 36.41 -5.50 -27.12
C LEU A 244 37.25 -4.96 -25.96
N GLY A 245 37.16 -5.60 -24.80
CA GLY A 245 37.98 -5.29 -23.62
C GLY A 245 39.45 -5.48 -23.86
N ALA A 246 39.85 -6.57 -24.56
CA ALA A 246 41.23 -6.80 -24.95
C ALA A 246 41.77 -5.65 -25.82
N ARG A 247 41.02 -5.21 -26.85
CA ARG A 247 41.43 -4.11 -27.72
C ARG A 247 41.52 -2.77 -26.96
N GLN A 248 40.63 -2.52 -26.03
CA GLN A 248 40.64 -1.27 -25.23
C GLN A 248 41.81 -1.28 -24.23
N THR A 249 42.16 -2.41 -23.69
CA THR A 249 43.32 -2.58 -22.81
C THR A 249 44.65 -2.31 -23.56
N MET A 250 44.77 -2.81 -24.79
CA MET A 250 45.93 -2.52 -25.66
C MET A 250 46.04 -1.01 -26.03
N ALA A 251 44.91 -0.28 -26.05
CA ALA A 251 44.93 1.16 -26.31
C ALA A 251 45.46 2.02 -25.13
N GLY A 252 45.91 1.40 -24.04
CA GLY A 252 46.63 2.06 -22.93
C GLY A 252 45.76 3.00 -22.07
N MET A 253 44.41 2.91 -22.11
CA MET A 253 43.57 3.77 -21.32
C MET A 253 43.65 3.41 -19.82
N PRO A 254 43.84 4.40 -18.92
CA PRO A 254 43.88 4.13 -17.48
C PRO A 254 42.60 3.51 -16.98
N ARG A 255 42.69 2.45 -16.15
CA ARG A 255 41.55 1.66 -15.67
C ARG A 255 40.46 2.46 -14.95
N TRP A 256 40.86 3.51 -14.18
CA TRP A 256 39.90 4.38 -13.51
C TRP A 256 39.06 5.20 -14.51
N LYS A 257 39.66 5.66 -15.63
CA LYS A 257 38.93 6.37 -16.69
C LYS A 257 37.92 5.45 -17.40
N MET A 258 38.29 4.19 -17.58
CA MET A 258 37.41 3.18 -18.13
C MET A 258 36.22 2.93 -17.19
N LEU A 259 36.48 2.70 -15.90
CA LEU A 259 35.46 2.49 -14.88
C LEU A 259 34.46 3.64 -14.81
N VAL A 260 34.96 4.88 -14.68
CA VAL A 260 34.12 6.08 -14.59
C VAL A 260 33.28 6.28 -15.87
N SER A 261 33.88 6.05 -17.06
CA SER A 261 33.12 6.17 -18.32
C SER A 261 31.99 5.15 -18.43
N CYS A 262 32.22 3.92 -17.98
CA CYS A 262 31.20 2.88 -17.98
C CYS A 262 30.12 3.11 -16.95
N LEU A 263 30.52 3.48 -15.75
CA LEU A 263 29.58 3.82 -14.70
C LEU A 263 28.66 4.98 -15.13
N ALA A 264 29.25 6.05 -15.70
CA ALA A 264 28.47 7.18 -16.20
C ALA A 264 27.51 6.77 -17.34
N ALA A 265 27.95 5.88 -18.25
CA ALA A 265 27.11 5.39 -19.34
C ALA A 265 25.95 4.52 -18.80
N SER A 266 26.24 3.60 -17.87
CA SER A 266 25.22 2.76 -17.23
C SER A 266 24.23 3.59 -16.46
N TRP A 267 24.72 4.55 -15.67
CA TRP A 267 23.88 5.46 -14.91
C TRP A 267 22.99 6.32 -15.81
N ALA A 268 23.52 6.87 -16.90
CA ALA A 268 22.73 7.66 -17.83
C ALA A 268 21.63 6.84 -18.51
N CYS A 269 21.90 5.59 -18.89
CA CYS A 269 20.92 4.69 -19.50
C CYS A 269 19.81 4.32 -18.50
N ILE A 270 20.18 3.87 -17.31
CA ILE A 270 19.16 3.48 -16.31
C ILE A 270 18.37 4.68 -15.83
N MET A 271 19.00 5.85 -15.66
CA MET A 271 18.31 7.07 -15.29
C MET A 271 17.29 7.49 -16.34
N GLY A 272 17.61 7.32 -17.63
CA GLY A 272 16.64 7.54 -18.72
C GLY A 272 15.43 6.60 -18.62
N CYS A 273 15.63 5.32 -18.33
CA CYS A 273 14.56 4.35 -18.11
C CYS A 273 13.72 4.71 -16.87
N LEU A 274 14.38 5.10 -15.77
CA LEU A 274 13.70 5.46 -14.51
C LEU A 274 12.89 6.74 -14.66
N LEU A 275 13.40 7.74 -15.37
CA LEU A 275 12.63 8.96 -15.68
C LEU A 275 11.41 8.65 -16.54
N ALA A 276 11.55 7.79 -17.56
CA ALA A 276 10.42 7.35 -18.36
C ALA A 276 9.38 6.58 -17.51
N ALA A 277 9.82 5.69 -16.62
CA ALA A 277 8.95 4.98 -15.70
C ALA A 277 8.26 5.94 -14.71
N PHE A 278 8.99 6.89 -14.14
CA PHE A 278 8.45 7.90 -13.24
C PHE A 278 7.38 8.77 -13.91
N LEU A 279 7.62 9.21 -15.14
CA LEU A 279 6.65 9.96 -15.93
C LEU A 279 5.42 9.11 -16.26
N PHE A 280 5.60 7.83 -16.58
CA PHE A 280 4.51 6.91 -16.82
C PHE A 280 3.63 6.73 -15.57
N LEU A 281 4.24 6.50 -14.39
CA LEU A 281 3.53 6.40 -13.13
C LEU A 281 2.74 7.68 -12.80
N LYS A 282 3.35 8.84 -13.04
CA LYS A 282 2.73 10.12 -12.73
C LYS A 282 1.56 10.46 -13.67
N PHE A 283 1.75 10.31 -14.98
CA PHE A 283 0.79 10.81 -15.96
C PHE A 283 -0.21 9.76 -16.45
N PHE A 284 0.16 8.47 -16.43
CA PHE A 284 -0.69 7.40 -16.91
C PHE A 284 -1.38 6.66 -15.76
N VAL A 285 -0.64 6.29 -14.73
CA VAL A 285 -1.20 5.61 -13.55
C VAL A 285 -1.87 6.60 -12.61
N GLY A 286 -1.44 7.86 -12.60
CA GLY A 286 -2.01 8.90 -11.75
C GLY A 286 -1.44 8.92 -10.32
N VAL A 287 -0.28 8.29 -10.09
CA VAL A 287 0.34 8.25 -8.75
C VAL A 287 0.69 9.66 -8.29
N ASP A 288 0.17 10.04 -7.12
CA ASP A 288 0.56 11.30 -6.48
C ASP A 288 1.88 11.14 -5.71
N PHE A 289 2.93 11.74 -6.24
CA PHE A 289 4.25 11.79 -5.62
C PHE A 289 4.42 12.96 -4.63
N GLY A 290 3.35 13.64 -4.32
CA GLY A 290 3.34 14.76 -3.40
C GLY A 290 3.94 16.06 -3.94
N SER A 291 4.13 17.01 -3.06
CA SER A 291 4.65 18.35 -3.40
C SER A 291 6.14 18.34 -3.77
N ARG A 292 6.91 17.33 -3.30
CA ARG A 292 8.38 17.28 -3.42
C ARG A 292 8.88 16.41 -4.58
N GLN A 293 8.20 16.41 -5.71
CA GLN A 293 8.47 15.54 -6.88
C GLN A 293 9.90 15.65 -7.43
N VAL A 294 10.48 16.85 -7.40
CA VAL A 294 11.87 17.05 -7.84
C VAL A 294 12.87 16.27 -6.97
N LEU A 295 12.60 16.18 -5.68
CA LEU A 295 13.45 15.42 -4.76
C LEU A 295 13.30 13.89 -4.99
N CYS A 296 12.15 13.41 -5.46
CA CYS A 296 12.02 12.03 -5.91
C CYS A 296 12.98 11.70 -7.07
N ILE A 297 13.18 12.63 -8.01
CA ILE A 297 14.16 12.47 -9.09
C ILE A 297 15.60 12.41 -8.54
N VAL A 298 15.89 13.15 -7.47
CA VAL A 298 17.19 13.07 -6.78
C VAL A 298 17.39 11.69 -6.16
N VAL A 299 16.36 11.13 -5.49
CA VAL A 299 16.42 9.75 -4.96
C VAL A 299 16.70 8.76 -6.09
N LEU A 300 15.97 8.84 -7.21
CA LEU A 300 16.20 7.99 -8.38
C LEU A 300 17.65 8.08 -8.87
N GLY A 301 18.20 9.29 -8.94
CA GLY A 301 19.57 9.53 -9.39
C GLY A 301 20.62 8.95 -8.46
N VAL A 302 20.48 9.16 -7.15
CA VAL A 302 21.43 8.67 -6.14
C VAL A 302 21.33 7.16 -6.00
N SER A 303 20.13 6.62 -5.92
CA SER A 303 19.88 5.18 -5.80
C SER A 303 20.39 4.39 -7.02
N SER A 304 20.10 4.87 -8.23
CA SER A 304 20.60 4.23 -9.44
C SER A 304 22.13 4.32 -9.58
N LEU A 305 22.74 5.43 -9.12
CA LEU A 305 24.21 5.57 -9.09
C LEU A 305 24.85 4.53 -8.15
N MET A 306 24.29 4.37 -6.95
CA MET A 306 24.72 3.38 -5.98
C MET A 306 24.58 1.96 -6.54
N SER A 307 23.44 1.65 -7.15
CA SER A 307 23.19 0.35 -7.79
C SER A 307 24.16 0.09 -8.93
N CYS A 308 24.46 1.08 -9.75
CA CYS A 308 25.49 0.98 -10.79
C CYS A 308 26.89 0.73 -10.20
N ALA A 309 27.24 1.37 -9.09
CA ALA A 309 28.50 1.14 -8.41
C ALA A 309 28.62 -0.30 -7.87
N ALA A 310 27.55 -0.83 -7.28
CA ALA A 310 27.47 -2.24 -6.86
C ALA A 310 27.61 -3.20 -8.05
N GLY A 311 26.92 -2.91 -9.15
CA GLY A 311 27.01 -3.68 -10.39
C GLY A 311 28.41 -3.67 -10.99
N ALA A 312 29.16 -2.57 -10.84
CA ALA A 312 30.55 -2.51 -11.26
C ALA A 312 31.44 -3.49 -10.48
N VAL A 313 31.20 -3.70 -9.17
CA VAL A 313 31.88 -4.74 -8.38
C VAL A 313 31.57 -6.12 -8.94
N PHE A 314 30.28 -6.42 -9.15
CA PHE A 314 29.84 -7.71 -9.69
C PHE A 314 30.41 -7.99 -11.09
N GLY A 315 30.53 -6.97 -11.94
CA GLY A 315 31.14 -7.07 -13.26
C GLY A 315 32.61 -7.50 -13.25
N THR A 316 33.31 -7.30 -12.13
CA THR A 316 34.69 -7.79 -11.94
C THR A 316 34.76 -9.28 -11.53
N ILE A 317 33.65 -9.91 -11.21
CA ILE A 317 33.56 -11.29 -10.76
C ILE A 317 33.19 -12.18 -11.96
N ARG A 318 34.08 -13.07 -12.36
CA ARG A 318 33.92 -13.89 -13.58
C ARG A 318 32.73 -14.84 -13.53
N THR A 319 32.41 -15.39 -12.36
CA THR A 319 31.32 -16.35 -12.14
C THR A 319 29.93 -15.71 -12.04
N MET A 320 29.84 -14.38 -11.82
CA MET A 320 28.53 -13.70 -11.71
C MET A 320 27.79 -13.73 -13.04
N THR A 321 26.50 -14.04 -12.99
CA THR A 321 25.60 -14.01 -14.14
C THR A 321 24.52 -12.93 -13.95
N THR A 322 23.86 -12.53 -15.03
CA THR A 322 22.72 -11.61 -14.96
C THR A 322 21.60 -12.17 -14.10
N GLY A 323 21.33 -13.48 -14.18
CA GLY A 323 20.33 -14.15 -13.34
C GLY A 323 20.67 -14.08 -11.84
N MET A 324 21.95 -14.22 -11.47
CA MET A 324 22.38 -14.07 -10.05
C MET A 324 22.15 -12.65 -9.55
N ILE A 325 22.42 -11.63 -10.36
CA ILE A 325 22.16 -10.23 -9.98
C ILE A 325 20.66 -9.97 -9.86
N SER A 326 19.85 -10.49 -10.79
CA SER A 326 18.39 -10.39 -10.66
C SER A 326 17.90 -11.06 -9.38
N GLY A 327 18.43 -12.23 -9.03
CA GLY A 327 18.11 -12.91 -7.77
C GLY A 327 18.51 -12.08 -6.53
N ILE A 328 19.71 -11.47 -6.55
CA ILE A 328 20.14 -10.55 -5.48
C ILE A 328 19.20 -9.34 -5.38
N THR A 329 18.83 -8.72 -6.51
CA THR A 329 17.91 -7.59 -6.53
C THR A 329 16.54 -7.97 -5.97
N CYS A 330 15.99 -9.13 -6.36
CA CYS A 330 14.73 -9.65 -5.81
C CYS A 330 14.83 -9.92 -4.30
N LEU A 331 15.94 -10.50 -3.83
CA LEU A 331 16.15 -10.77 -2.41
C LEU A 331 16.23 -9.48 -1.60
N LEU A 332 16.96 -8.46 -2.09
CA LEU A 332 17.06 -7.17 -1.43
C LEU A 332 15.73 -6.44 -1.43
N SER A 333 14.92 -6.57 -2.48
CA SER A 333 13.60 -5.95 -2.58
C SER A 333 12.55 -6.59 -1.69
N LEU A 334 12.79 -7.79 -1.15
CA LEU A 334 11.91 -8.41 -0.16
C LEU A 334 11.70 -7.51 1.07
N PHE A 335 12.71 -6.74 1.43
CA PHE A 335 12.70 -5.83 2.58
C PHE A 335 12.24 -4.41 2.22
N THR A 336 11.73 -4.15 1.03
CA THR A 336 11.19 -2.84 0.62
C THR A 336 9.66 -2.75 0.74
N GLY A 337 8.99 -3.86 1.05
CA GLY A 337 7.54 -3.93 1.10
C GLY A 337 6.86 -4.12 -0.27
N LEU A 338 7.63 -4.37 -1.34
CA LEU A 338 7.10 -4.60 -2.69
C LEU A 338 6.14 -5.80 -2.78
N TYR A 339 6.37 -6.83 -1.96
CA TYR A 339 5.64 -8.10 -2.00
C TYR A 339 4.46 -8.17 -1.00
N GLY A 340 3.91 -7.02 -0.62
CA GLY A 340 2.71 -6.94 0.20
C GLY A 340 2.97 -6.88 1.71
N THR A 341 1.89 -6.98 2.48
CA THR A 341 1.91 -6.77 3.94
C THR A 341 2.79 -7.75 4.71
N ALA A 342 2.89 -9.00 4.26
CA ALA A 342 3.75 -10.00 4.90
C ALA A 342 5.23 -9.62 4.79
N ALA A 343 5.66 -9.14 3.61
CA ALA A 343 7.03 -8.66 3.40
C ALA A 343 7.32 -7.36 4.17
N GLN A 344 6.31 -6.50 4.33
CA GLN A 344 6.42 -5.29 5.16
C GLN A 344 6.64 -5.64 6.63
N LYS A 345 5.83 -6.55 7.19
CA LYS A 345 6.00 -7.02 8.57
C LYS A 345 7.38 -7.64 8.80
N LEU A 346 7.90 -8.38 7.81
CA LEU A 346 9.26 -8.92 7.87
C LEU A 346 10.31 -7.81 7.85
N ALA A 347 10.14 -6.79 7.01
CA ALA A 347 11.04 -5.64 6.93
C ALA A 347 11.07 -4.87 8.28
N ASP A 348 9.89 -4.57 8.83
CA ASP A 348 9.73 -3.88 10.12
C ASP A 348 10.35 -4.70 11.27
N PHE A 349 10.16 -6.03 11.27
CA PHE A 349 10.79 -6.92 12.26
C PHE A 349 12.32 -6.92 12.16
N VAL A 350 12.87 -6.96 10.94
CA VAL A 350 14.33 -6.91 10.72
C VAL A 350 14.88 -5.56 11.12
N GLU A 351 14.21 -4.47 10.82
CA GLU A 351 14.60 -3.12 11.22
C GLU A 351 14.63 -2.97 12.75
N ALA A 352 13.62 -3.48 13.44
CA ALA A 352 13.55 -3.43 14.91
C ALA A 352 14.60 -4.33 15.59
N THR A 353 14.94 -5.51 14.99
CA THR A 353 15.80 -6.50 15.62
C THR A 353 17.28 -6.32 15.25
N VAL A 354 17.56 -6.05 13.97
CA VAL A 354 18.91 -5.92 13.41
C VAL A 354 18.99 -4.70 12.48
N PRO A 355 18.96 -3.48 12.99
CA PRO A 355 18.90 -2.26 12.18
C PRO A 355 20.09 -2.12 11.20
N VAL A 356 21.25 -2.68 11.55
CA VAL A 356 22.43 -2.67 10.66
C VAL A 356 22.17 -3.39 9.34
N LEU A 357 21.33 -4.45 9.32
CA LEU A 357 21.00 -5.19 8.12
C LEU A 357 20.09 -4.38 7.19
N SER A 358 19.16 -3.65 7.75
CA SER A 358 18.29 -2.73 6.99
C SER A 358 19.12 -1.61 6.37
N TRP A 359 19.97 -0.95 7.15
CA TRP A 359 20.85 0.12 6.67
C TRP A 359 21.90 -0.35 5.65
N ALA A 360 22.29 -1.61 5.69
CA ALA A 360 23.20 -2.20 4.69
C ALA A 360 22.49 -2.58 3.38
N ASN A 361 21.16 -2.61 3.36
CA ASN A 361 20.38 -2.95 2.19
C ASN A 361 20.18 -1.72 1.27
N PRO A 362 20.79 -1.68 0.08
CA PRO A 362 20.71 -0.52 -0.82
C PRO A 362 19.28 -0.23 -1.30
N LEU A 363 18.42 -1.23 -1.45
CA LEU A 363 17.04 -1.03 -1.90
C LEU A 363 16.14 -0.55 -0.78
N TRP A 364 16.41 -0.96 0.45
CA TRP A 364 15.75 -0.45 1.64
C TRP A 364 16.01 1.07 1.77
N GLU A 365 17.27 1.50 1.70
CA GLU A 365 17.65 2.93 1.72
C GLU A 365 16.98 3.72 0.59
N SER A 366 16.86 3.14 -0.59
CA SER A 366 16.18 3.77 -1.72
C SER A 366 14.70 4.00 -1.44
N THR A 367 14.02 2.99 -0.87
CA THR A 367 12.60 3.07 -0.52
C THR A 367 12.35 4.08 0.59
N HIS A 368 13.19 4.07 1.62
CA HIS A 368 13.12 5.04 2.73
C HIS A 368 13.47 6.46 2.28
N GLY A 369 14.32 6.60 1.26
CA GLY A 369 14.55 7.88 0.60
C GLY A 369 13.27 8.48 0.02
N PHE A 370 12.41 7.67 -0.61
CA PHE A 370 11.10 8.11 -1.09
C PHE A 370 10.11 8.36 0.06
N PHE A 371 10.03 7.44 1.04
CA PHE A 371 9.13 7.59 2.18
C PHE A 371 9.44 8.83 3.01
N SER A 372 10.72 9.18 3.14
CA SER A 372 11.13 10.37 3.89
C SER A 372 10.58 11.67 3.30
N LEU A 373 10.31 11.71 2.00
CA LEU A 373 9.73 12.87 1.33
C LEU A 373 8.22 13.02 1.58
N LEU A 374 7.51 11.91 1.85
CA LEU A 374 6.07 11.91 2.08
C LEU A 374 5.71 12.04 3.56
N TYR A 375 6.41 11.29 4.42
CA TYR A 375 6.02 11.16 5.82
C TYR A 375 6.61 12.21 6.73
N TYR A 376 7.79 12.78 6.40
CA TYR A 376 8.48 13.72 7.28
C TYR A 376 8.36 15.16 6.78
N ASP A 377 8.09 16.10 7.71
CA ASP A 377 8.08 17.53 7.42
C ASP A 377 9.48 18.05 7.11
N THR A 378 10.48 17.51 7.78
CA THR A 378 11.88 17.91 7.63
C THR A 378 12.60 17.07 6.58
N LEU A 379 13.57 17.69 5.88
CA LEU A 379 14.42 16.99 4.91
C LEU A 379 15.62 16.26 5.54
N GLY A 380 15.69 16.19 6.87
CA GLY A 380 16.77 15.51 7.59
C GLY A 380 16.89 14.02 7.21
N PRO A 381 15.82 13.21 7.38
CA PRO A 381 15.83 11.79 7.02
C PRO A 381 16.14 11.54 5.53
N PHE A 382 15.61 12.37 4.64
CA PHE A 382 15.94 12.33 3.21
C PHE A 382 17.44 12.51 2.95
N ALA A 383 18.05 13.53 3.57
CA ALA A 383 19.47 13.80 3.41
C ALA A 383 20.34 12.67 3.99
N GLN A 384 19.93 12.07 5.10
CA GLN A 384 20.60 10.91 5.70
C GLN A 384 20.59 9.70 4.75
N ASN A 385 19.43 9.33 4.21
CA ASN A 385 19.30 8.22 3.26
C ASN A 385 20.12 8.48 1.97
N CYS A 386 20.08 9.70 1.43
CA CYS A 386 20.91 10.06 0.28
C CYS A 386 22.41 9.98 0.60
N ALA A 387 22.84 10.42 1.78
CA ALA A 387 24.23 10.34 2.20
C ALA A 387 24.69 8.89 2.40
N ALA A 388 23.85 8.03 3.00
CA ALA A 388 24.10 6.60 3.13
C ALA A 388 24.29 5.93 1.75
N MET A 389 23.38 6.18 0.81
CA MET A 389 23.47 5.66 -0.55
C MET A 389 24.73 6.14 -1.29
N LEU A 390 25.10 7.41 -1.15
CA LEU A 390 26.34 7.94 -1.73
C LEU A 390 27.59 7.35 -1.07
N GLY A 391 27.56 7.13 0.24
CA GLY A 391 28.62 6.42 0.97
C GLY A 391 28.81 4.99 0.47
N MET A 392 27.72 4.24 0.30
CA MET A 392 27.75 2.89 -0.29
C MET A 392 28.29 2.92 -1.72
N ALA A 393 27.84 3.88 -2.55
CA ALA A 393 28.34 4.04 -3.91
C ALA A 393 29.86 4.25 -3.94
N ALA A 394 30.39 5.12 -3.05
CA ALA A 394 31.82 5.37 -2.94
C ALA A 394 32.59 4.11 -2.54
N ILE A 395 32.09 3.34 -1.56
CA ILE A 395 32.70 2.06 -1.13
C ILE A 395 32.73 1.08 -2.29
N PHE A 396 31.61 0.87 -3.00
CA PHE A 396 31.55 -0.03 -4.15
C PHE A 396 32.49 0.42 -5.27
N MET A 397 32.62 1.71 -5.54
CA MET A 397 33.55 2.24 -6.52
C MET A 397 35.01 1.95 -6.16
N ILE A 398 35.39 2.12 -4.90
CA ILE A 398 36.74 1.81 -4.41
C ILE A 398 37.03 0.31 -4.58
N ILE A 399 36.07 -0.54 -4.19
CA ILE A 399 36.22 -2.00 -4.33
C ILE A 399 36.35 -2.38 -5.81
N ALA A 400 35.49 -1.84 -6.69
CA ALA A 400 35.54 -2.14 -8.12
C ALA A 400 36.89 -1.72 -8.73
N LEU A 401 37.40 -0.51 -8.37
CA LEU A 401 38.68 -0.03 -8.84
C LEU A 401 39.87 -0.88 -8.33
N ALA A 402 39.84 -1.26 -7.06
CA ALA A 402 40.87 -2.13 -6.46
C ALA A 402 40.90 -3.49 -7.14
N ARG A 403 39.73 -4.08 -7.39
CA ARG A 403 39.62 -5.35 -8.10
C ARG A 403 40.11 -5.27 -9.55
N MET A 404 39.69 -4.22 -10.27
CA MET A 404 40.17 -3.98 -11.66
C MET A 404 41.67 -3.77 -11.73
N ARG A 405 42.29 -3.17 -10.72
CA ARG A 405 43.77 -3.01 -10.67
C ARG A 405 44.51 -4.34 -10.47
N ARG A 406 43.90 -5.30 -9.75
CA ARG A 406 44.50 -6.61 -9.44
C ARG A 406 44.27 -7.64 -10.54
N MET A 407 43.40 -7.38 -11.52
CA MET A 407 43.19 -8.27 -12.64
C MET A 407 44.46 -8.36 -13.48
N SER A 408 45.11 -9.54 -13.51
CA SER A 408 46.14 -9.88 -14.47
C SER A 408 45.46 -10.42 -15.73
N TYR A 409 46.02 -10.11 -16.88
CA TYR A 409 45.53 -10.64 -18.16
C TYR A 409 46.34 -11.87 -18.50
N GLU A 410 45.71 -13.05 -18.50
CA GLU A 410 46.35 -14.33 -18.73
C GLU A 410 46.62 -14.62 -20.21
N HIS A 411 46.06 -13.81 -21.15
CA HIS A 411 46.13 -14.03 -22.59
C HIS A 411 46.21 -12.74 -23.41
N LEU A 412 47.18 -11.90 -23.15
CA LEU A 412 47.58 -10.79 -24.05
C LEU A 412 48.87 -11.12 -24.76
#